data_43c5aba58c380ed96d85433a7a50b4f6
#
_entry.id   43c5aba58c380ed96d85433a7a50b4f6
#
_cell.length_a   1.000
_cell.length_b   1.000
_cell.length_c   1.000
_cell.angle_alpha   90.00
_cell.angle_beta   90.00
_cell.angle_gamma   90.00
#
_symmetry.space_group_name_H-M   'P 1'
#
loop_
_entity.id
_entity.type
_entity.pdbx_description
1 polymer ?
#
loop_
_entity_poly.entity_id
_entity_poly.type
_entity_poly.pdbx_seq_one_letter_code
_entity_poly.pdbx_strand_id
1 'polypeptide(L)'
;MMTTLRALVIAFSMYSQIPMPQFTWQDKEMKYAFCFFPWVGAAIGGITMFWWWFCGKFSVGNVAFAMIGTAIPLAVTGGFHVDGFMDTMDAFHSYQPREKKLEILKDSHIGAFSVICLVLYELIYIGAYSEIDAVRQAGIVAAGFFLSRCLSGIAAMTFPGAKKEGLLY
;
A
#
# COMPACT_ATOMS: atom_id res chain seq x y z
N MET A 1 24.35 2.64 -13.32
CA MET A 1 23.14 3.28 -13.88
C MET A 1 22.08 2.26 -14.31
N MET A 2 22.41 1.21 -15.09
CA MET A 2 21.45 0.16 -15.47
C MET A 2 20.83 -0.60 -14.29
N THR A 3 21.61 -0.99 -13.30
CA THR A 3 21.13 -1.73 -12.11
C THR A 3 20.11 -0.91 -11.29
N THR A 4 20.35 0.40 -11.13
CA THR A 4 19.45 1.30 -10.37
C THR A 4 18.09 1.46 -11.05
N LEU A 5 18.09 1.66 -12.38
CA LEU A 5 16.84 1.77 -13.15
C LEU A 5 16.05 0.46 -13.15
N ARG A 6 16.72 -0.68 -13.27
CA ARG A 6 16.09 -1.99 -13.18
C ARG A 6 15.50 -2.24 -11.79
N ALA A 7 16.20 -1.86 -10.72
CA ALA A 7 15.69 -1.97 -9.36
C ALA A 7 14.42 -1.12 -9.14
N LEU A 8 14.36 0.09 -9.72
CA LEU A 8 13.15 0.91 -9.73
C LEU A 8 11.99 0.20 -10.45
N VAL A 9 12.22 -0.33 -11.66
CA VAL A 9 11.21 -1.06 -12.42
C VAL A 9 10.73 -2.29 -11.66
N ILE A 10 11.62 -3.03 -11.01
CA ILE A 10 11.27 -4.19 -10.17
C ILE A 10 10.38 -3.73 -8.99
N ALA A 11 10.72 -2.62 -8.32
CA ALA A 11 9.90 -2.11 -7.22
C ALA A 11 8.46 -1.80 -7.68
N PHE A 12 8.30 -1.12 -8.82
CA PHE A 12 6.96 -0.86 -9.36
C PHE A 12 6.25 -2.13 -9.82
N SER A 13 6.96 -3.09 -10.42
CA SER A 13 6.39 -4.39 -10.82
C SER A 13 5.91 -5.23 -9.62
N MET A 14 6.60 -5.15 -8.49
CA MET A 14 6.26 -5.92 -7.28
C MET A 14 5.15 -5.28 -6.45
N TYR A 15 5.12 -3.96 -6.38
CA TYR A 15 4.30 -3.22 -5.41
C TYR A 15 3.23 -2.35 -6.05
N SER A 16 3.06 -2.42 -7.37
CA SER A 16 1.98 -1.72 -8.07
C SER A 16 1.45 -2.50 -9.27
N GLN A 17 0.26 -2.13 -9.72
CA GLN A 17 -0.36 -2.61 -10.97
C GLN A 17 0.03 -1.74 -12.18
N ILE A 18 0.93 -0.77 -11.99
CA ILE A 18 1.42 0.07 -13.08
C ILE A 18 2.20 -0.81 -14.08
N PRO A 19 1.84 -0.82 -15.36
CA PRO A 19 2.52 -1.67 -16.35
C PRO A 19 4.01 -1.32 -16.44
N MET A 20 4.88 -2.30 -16.18
CA MET A 20 6.33 -2.17 -16.26
C MET A 20 6.91 -3.14 -17.27
N PRO A 21 8.03 -2.79 -17.92
CA PRO A 21 8.76 -3.70 -18.79
C PRO A 21 9.18 -4.98 -18.05
N GLN A 22 8.91 -6.13 -18.65
CA GLN A 22 9.28 -7.43 -18.08
C GLN A 22 10.68 -7.83 -18.53
N PHE A 23 11.52 -8.26 -17.60
CA PHE A 23 12.85 -8.81 -17.84
C PHE A 23 13.21 -9.83 -16.74
N THR A 24 14.25 -10.63 -16.95
CA THR A 24 14.71 -11.56 -15.93
C THR A 24 15.35 -10.81 -14.76
N TRP A 25 14.80 -10.98 -13.57
CA TRP A 25 15.28 -10.34 -12.35
C TRP A 25 16.51 -11.08 -11.81
N GLN A 26 17.49 -10.30 -11.35
CA GLN A 26 18.69 -10.83 -10.69
C GLN A 26 18.59 -10.52 -9.19
N ASP A 27 19.12 -11.41 -8.35
CA ASP A 27 19.08 -11.26 -6.88
C ASP A 27 19.67 -9.93 -6.40
N LYS A 28 20.72 -9.46 -7.07
CA LYS A 28 21.34 -8.18 -6.76
C LYS A 28 20.40 -6.99 -7.01
N GLU A 29 19.60 -7.04 -8.07
CA GLU A 29 18.63 -5.99 -8.43
C GLU A 29 17.44 -6.01 -7.48
N MET A 30 17.00 -7.19 -7.07
CA MET A 30 15.90 -7.38 -6.11
C MET A 30 16.22 -6.78 -4.73
N LYS A 31 17.45 -6.94 -4.24
CA LYS A 31 17.89 -6.32 -2.98
C LYS A 31 17.77 -4.79 -2.99
N TYR A 32 18.07 -4.16 -4.12
CA TYR A 32 17.94 -2.72 -4.27
C TYR A 32 16.51 -2.25 -4.58
N ALA A 33 15.63 -3.13 -5.07
CA ALA A 33 14.25 -2.78 -5.38
C ALA A 33 13.52 -2.23 -4.15
N PHE A 34 13.82 -2.77 -2.97
CA PHE A 34 13.22 -2.32 -1.71
C PHE A 34 13.54 -0.85 -1.36
N CYS A 35 14.71 -0.35 -1.77
CA CYS A 35 15.07 1.06 -1.62
C CYS A 35 14.18 1.99 -2.47
N PHE A 36 13.58 1.46 -3.54
CA PHE A 36 12.67 2.21 -4.41
C PHE A 36 11.19 2.06 -4.06
N PHE A 37 10.86 1.27 -3.06
CA PHE A 37 9.49 1.11 -2.56
C PHE A 37 8.79 2.44 -2.22
N PRO A 38 9.46 3.44 -1.58
CA PRO A 38 8.86 4.76 -1.35
C PRO A 38 8.39 5.48 -2.62
N TRP A 39 9.02 5.24 -3.77
CA TRP A 39 8.63 5.86 -5.03
C TRP A 39 7.29 5.40 -5.56
N VAL A 40 6.86 4.18 -5.22
CA VAL A 40 5.48 3.73 -5.45
C VAL A 40 4.51 4.59 -4.66
N GLY A 41 4.84 4.94 -3.41
CA GLY A 41 4.09 5.90 -2.61
C GLY A 41 4.04 7.30 -3.22
N ALA A 42 5.18 7.77 -3.78
CA ALA A 42 5.24 9.04 -4.50
C ALA A 42 4.32 9.06 -5.74
N ALA A 43 4.25 7.96 -6.49
CA ALA A 43 3.36 7.83 -7.63
C ALA A 43 1.88 7.90 -7.21
N ILE A 44 1.51 7.19 -6.13
CA ILE A 44 0.16 7.27 -5.56
C ILE A 44 -0.16 8.71 -5.14
N GLY A 45 0.78 9.37 -4.45
CA GLY A 45 0.64 10.77 -4.04
C GLY A 45 0.45 11.71 -5.22
N GLY A 46 1.20 11.53 -6.31
CA GLY A 46 1.05 12.29 -7.55
C GLY A 46 -0.33 12.11 -8.20
N ILE A 47 -0.83 10.86 -8.26
CA ILE A 47 -2.18 10.57 -8.77
C ILE A 47 -3.25 11.20 -7.86
N THR A 48 -3.06 11.16 -6.54
CA THR A 48 -3.96 11.79 -5.56
C THR A 48 -4.02 13.32 -5.75
N MET A 49 -2.87 13.98 -5.93
CA MET A 49 -2.81 15.40 -6.21
C MET A 49 -3.47 15.77 -7.55
N PHE A 50 -3.25 14.94 -8.58
CA PHE A 50 -3.92 15.10 -9.88
C PHE A 50 -5.45 14.94 -9.72
N TRP A 51 -5.92 13.95 -8.94
CA TRP A 51 -7.34 13.73 -8.67
C TRP A 51 -7.96 14.93 -7.93
N TRP A 52 -7.29 15.45 -6.91
CA TRP A 52 -7.73 16.66 -6.21
C TRP A 52 -7.89 17.85 -7.15
N TRP A 53 -6.87 18.11 -7.98
CA TRP A 53 -6.90 19.17 -8.99
C TRP A 53 -8.03 18.96 -10.01
N PHE A 54 -8.19 17.75 -10.52
CA PHE A 54 -9.23 17.38 -11.48
C PHE A 54 -10.63 17.65 -10.90
N CYS A 55 -10.89 17.20 -9.68
CA CYS A 55 -12.18 17.42 -9.02
C CYS A 55 -12.50 18.89 -8.84
N GLY A 56 -11.52 19.71 -8.44
CA GLY A 56 -11.70 21.16 -8.33
C GLY A 56 -11.99 21.82 -9.67
N LYS A 57 -11.30 21.40 -10.74
CA LYS A 57 -11.49 21.95 -12.08
C LYS A 57 -12.85 21.60 -12.70
N PHE A 58 -13.35 20.40 -12.48
CA PHE A 58 -14.59 19.91 -13.07
C PHE A 58 -15.77 19.88 -12.09
N SER A 59 -15.63 20.49 -10.92
CA SER A 59 -16.68 20.57 -9.89
C SER A 59 -17.27 19.22 -9.53
N VAL A 60 -16.41 18.19 -9.39
CA VAL A 60 -16.83 16.85 -8.96
C VAL A 60 -17.38 16.93 -7.55
N GLY A 61 -18.53 16.29 -7.31
CA GLY A 61 -19.18 16.29 -5.98
C GLY A 61 -18.32 15.57 -4.92
N ASN A 62 -18.44 16.03 -3.66
CA ASN A 62 -17.59 15.57 -2.56
C ASN A 62 -17.64 14.05 -2.32
N VAL A 63 -18.80 13.43 -2.49
CA VAL A 63 -18.94 11.97 -2.35
C VAL A 63 -18.09 11.23 -3.39
N ALA A 64 -18.17 11.61 -4.66
CA ALA A 64 -17.37 11.01 -5.72
C ALA A 64 -15.86 11.30 -5.52
N PHE A 65 -15.53 12.52 -5.10
CA PHE A 65 -14.17 12.90 -4.74
C PHE A 65 -13.58 11.96 -3.68
N ALA A 66 -14.29 11.75 -2.57
CA ALA A 66 -13.82 10.94 -1.48
C ALA A 66 -13.74 9.44 -1.85
N MET A 67 -14.80 8.89 -2.43
CA MET A 67 -14.85 7.46 -2.79
C MET A 67 -13.79 7.07 -3.82
N ILE A 68 -13.62 7.86 -4.88
CA ILE A 68 -12.59 7.57 -5.90
C ILE A 68 -11.20 7.85 -5.33
N GLY A 69 -11.04 8.92 -4.55
CA GLY A 69 -9.77 9.27 -3.92
C GLY A 69 -9.24 8.17 -3.01
N THR A 70 -10.10 7.54 -2.21
CA THR A 70 -9.74 6.41 -1.34
C THR A 70 -9.51 5.11 -2.11
N ALA A 71 -10.14 4.95 -3.29
CA ALA A 71 -9.90 3.81 -4.16
C ALA A 71 -8.57 3.88 -4.94
N ILE A 72 -7.98 5.08 -5.13
CA ILE A 72 -6.71 5.26 -5.87
C ILE A 72 -5.59 4.36 -5.34
N PRO A 73 -5.24 4.35 -4.04
CA PRO A 73 -4.16 3.49 -3.54
C PRO A 73 -4.46 2.01 -3.72
N LEU A 74 -5.71 1.58 -3.62
CA LEU A 74 -6.12 0.19 -3.87
C LEU A 74 -5.90 -0.18 -5.33
N ALA A 75 -6.36 0.65 -6.26
CA ALA A 75 -6.22 0.42 -7.69
C ALA A 75 -4.74 0.41 -8.11
N VAL A 76 -3.93 1.36 -7.59
CA VAL A 76 -2.51 1.45 -7.95
C VAL A 76 -1.69 0.29 -7.40
N THR A 77 -1.98 -0.19 -6.19
CA THR A 77 -1.24 -1.30 -5.56
C THR A 77 -1.83 -2.68 -5.83
N GLY A 78 -3.02 -2.76 -6.43
CA GLY A 78 -3.76 -4.01 -6.56
C GLY A 78 -4.20 -4.60 -5.23
N GLY A 79 -4.30 -3.78 -4.18
CA GLY A 79 -4.74 -4.21 -2.85
C GLY A 79 -3.69 -4.95 -2.02
N PHE A 80 -2.46 -5.12 -2.49
CA PHE A 80 -1.40 -5.90 -1.82
C PHE A 80 -1.23 -5.57 -0.32
N HIS A 81 -1.27 -4.28 0.04
CA HIS A 81 -1.12 -3.86 1.44
C HIS A 81 -2.38 -4.10 2.26
N VAL A 82 -3.54 -3.99 1.62
CA VAL A 82 -4.84 -4.24 2.24
C VAL A 82 -5.03 -5.73 2.49
N ASP A 83 -4.58 -6.58 1.58
CA ASP A 83 -4.54 -8.04 1.75
C ASP A 83 -3.76 -8.41 3.02
N GLY A 84 -2.52 -7.92 3.18
CA GLY A 84 -1.74 -8.13 4.39
C GLY A 84 -2.38 -7.54 5.67
N PHE A 85 -3.13 -6.45 5.56
CA PHE A 85 -3.92 -5.92 6.68
C PHE A 85 -5.05 -6.87 7.04
N MET A 86 -5.80 -7.38 6.06
CA MET A 86 -6.90 -8.31 6.26
C MET A 86 -6.43 -9.59 6.95
N ASP A 87 -5.36 -10.21 6.46
CA ASP A 87 -4.74 -11.40 7.06
C ASP A 87 -4.33 -11.15 8.52
N THR A 88 -3.74 -9.98 8.77
CA THR A 88 -3.32 -9.59 10.12
C THR A 88 -4.52 -9.43 11.04
N MET A 89 -5.63 -8.86 10.57
CA MET A 89 -6.84 -8.68 11.37
C MET A 89 -7.49 -10.02 11.72
N ASP A 90 -7.55 -10.97 10.81
CA ASP A 90 -8.05 -12.31 11.10
C ASP A 90 -7.16 -13.03 12.11
N ALA A 91 -5.85 -13.01 11.93
CA ALA A 91 -4.92 -13.61 12.87
C ALA A 91 -5.01 -12.96 14.27
N PHE A 92 -5.15 -11.63 14.32
CA PHE A 92 -5.21 -10.89 15.58
C PHE A 92 -6.50 -11.20 16.36
N HIS A 93 -7.65 -11.18 15.70
CA HIS A 93 -8.95 -11.43 16.33
C HIS A 93 -9.29 -12.92 16.52
N SER A 94 -8.42 -13.83 16.09
CA SER A 94 -8.60 -15.26 16.36
C SER A 94 -8.45 -15.62 17.84
N TYR A 95 -7.84 -14.73 18.65
CA TYR A 95 -7.50 -14.96 20.07
C TYR A 95 -6.68 -16.25 20.31
N GLN A 96 -6.03 -16.77 19.26
CA GLN A 96 -5.24 -17.99 19.30
C GLN A 96 -3.79 -17.73 19.74
N PRO A 97 -3.05 -18.77 20.20
CA PRO A 97 -1.61 -18.70 20.42
C PRO A 97 -0.85 -18.27 19.17
N ARG A 98 0.41 -17.79 19.36
CA ARG A 98 1.25 -17.28 18.29
C ARG A 98 1.40 -18.24 17.10
N GLU A 99 1.59 -19.51 17.37
CA GLU A 99 1.78 -20.57 16.36
C GLU A 99 0.55 -20.67 15.44
N LYS A 100 -0.63 -20.67 16.03
CA LYS A 100 -1.91 -20.71 15.31
C LYS A 100 -2.15 -19.42 14.51
N LYS A 101 -1.79 -18.25 15.05
CA LYS A 101 -1.86 -16.98 14.31
C LYS A 101 -0.96 -16.99 13.08
N LEU A 102 0.24 -17.59 13.16
CA LEU A 102 1.12 -17.75 12.01
C LEU A 102 0.60 -18.75 10.97
N GLU A 103 -0.24 -19.71 11.37
CA GLU A 103 -0.96 -20.59 10.45
C GLU A 103 -2.06 -19.81 9.72
N ILE A 104 -2.86 -19.00 10.44
CA ILE A 104 -3.91 -18.16 9.85
C ILE A 104 -3.33 -17.20 8.81
N LEU A 105 -2.18 -16.57 9.09
CA LEU A 105 -1.47 -15.70 8.14
C LEU A 105 -0.99 -16.42 6.86
N LYS A 106 -1.09 -17.74 6.77
CA LYS A 106 -0.76 -18.53 5.56
C LYS A 106 -2.00 -19.07 4.88
N ASP A 107 -3.14 -18.98 5.52
CA ASP A 107 -4.41 -19.45 5.00
C ASP A 107 -4.93 -18.45 3.97
N SER A 108 -5.30 -18.92 2.81
CA SER A 108 -5.89 -18.10 1.75
C SER A 108 -7.39 -17.82 1.92
N HIS A 109 -8.01 -18.35 2.98
CA HIS A 109 -9.41 -18.11 3.26
C HIS A 109 -9.59 -16.80 4.01
N ILE A 110 -10.57 -16.02 3.57
CA ILE A 110 -10.92 -14.74 4.20
C ILE A 110 -11.83 -15.01 5.39
N GLY A 111 -11.44 -14.53 6.57
CA GLY A 111 -12.24 -14.58 7.78
C GLY A 111 -13.20 -13.39 7.89
N ALA A 112 -14.19 -13.51 8.78
CA ALA A 112 -15.17 -12.46 8.99
C ALA A 112 -14.56 -11.17 9.57
N PHE A 113 -13.55 -11.29 10.42
CA PHE A 113 -12.94 -10.12 11.05
C PHE A 113 -12.11 -9.28 10.08
N SER A 114 -11.46 -9.88 9.09
CA SER A 114 -10.76 -9.13 8.04
C SER A 114 -11.74 -8.24 7.28
N VAL A 115 -12.92 -8.75 6.91
CA VAL A 115 -13.94 -7.98 6.19
C VAL A 115 -14.51 -6.86 7.06
N ILE A 116 -14.85 -7.15 8.32
CA ILE A 116 -15.38 -6.14 9.26
C ILE A 116 -14.37 -5.02 9.46
N CYS A 117 -13.10 -5.36 9.71
CA CYS A 117 -12.05 -4.37 9.91
C CYS A 117 -11.76 -3.57 8.64
N LEU A 118 -11.81 -4.20 7.46
CA LEU A 118 -11.66 -3.52 6.19
C LEU A 118 -12.77 -2.50 5.96
N VAL A 119 -14.03 -2.91 6.13
CA VAL A 119 -15.18 -2.00 5.96
C VAL A 119 -15.08 -0.82 6.93
N LEU A 120 -14.74 -1.07 8.19
CA LEU A 120 -14.56 -0.01 9.18
C LEU A 120 -13.42 0.94 8.78
N TYR A 121 -12.29 0.41 8.34
CA TYR A 121 -11.15 1.19 7.85
C TYR A 121 -11.56 2.07 6.67
N GLU A 122 -12.22 1.51 5.65
CA GLU A 122 -12.64 2.24 4.47
C GLU A 122 -13.67 3.34 4.79
N LEU A 123 -14.64 3.08 5.66
CA LEU A 123 -15.62 4.08 6.08
C LEU A 123 -14.95 5.28 6.77
N ILE A 124 -14.00 5.02 7.68
CA ILE A 124 -13.24 6.07 8.36
C ILE A 124 -12.36 6.83 7.35
N TYR A 125 -11.72 6.11 6.43
CA TYR A 125 -10.85 6.71 5.43
C TYR A 125 -11.63 7.59 4.45
N ILE A 126 -12.78 7.13 3.95
CA ILE A 126 -13.68 7.93 3.09
C ILE A 126 -14.15 9.18 3.84
N GLY A 127 -14.57 9.03 5.11
CA GLY A 127 -14.97 10.16 5.95
C GLY A 127 -13.85 11.19 6.12
N ALA A 128 -12.66 10.76 6.47
CA ALA A 128 -11.49 11.64 6.61
C ALA A 128 -11.10 12.29 5.26
N TYR A 129 -11.19 11.55 4.17
CA TYR A 129 -10.85 12.05 2.84
C TYR A 129 -11.87 13.10 2.36
N SER A 130 -13.13 13.00 2.75
CA SER A 130 -14.18 13.96 2.39
C SER A 130 -13.99 15.34 3.01
N GLU A 131 -13.14 15.47 4.04
CA GLU A 131 -12.81 16.72 4.72
C GLU A 131 -11.65 17.49 4.05
N ILE A 132 -11.10 16.97 2.94
CA ILE A 132 -10.01 17.62 2.21
C ILE A 132 -10.58 18.73 1.32
N ASP A 133 -10.42 19.97 1.74
CA ASP A 133 -10.91 21.16 1.04
C ASP A 133 -9.79 22.08 0.51
N ALA A 134 -8.55 21.90 0.99
CA ALA A 134 -7.41 22.73 0.64
C ALA A 134 -6.25 21.94 0.03
N VAL A 135 -5.52 22.58 -0.89
CA VAL A 135 -4.32 22.00 -1.54
C VAL A 135 -3.27 21.52 -0.53
N ARG A 136 -3.15 22.20 0.60
CA ARG A 136 -2.23 21.81 1.67
C ARG A 136 -2.60 20.45 2.28
N GLN A 137 -3.88 20.22 2.53
CA GLN A 137 -4.37 18.95 3.08
C GLN A 137 -4.17 17.83 2.06
N ALA A 138 -4.51 18.04 0.79
CA ALA A 138 -4.26 17.09 -0.29
C ALA A 138 -2.75 16.77 -0.40
N GLY A 139 -1.88 17.77 -0.27
CA GLY A 139 -0.42 17.60 -0.25
C GLY A 139 0.07 16.78 0.94
N ILE A 140 -0.51 16.94 2.14
CA ILE A 140 -0.19 16.14 3.32
C ILE A 140 -0.56 14.67 3.10
N VAL A 141 -1.76 14.40 2.56
CA VAL A 141 -2.21 13.04 2.23
C VAL A 141 -1.29 12.42 1.17
N ALA A 142 -0.96 13.15 0.12
CA ALA A 142 -0.05 12.71 -0.93
C ALA A 142 1.35 12.36 -0.38
N ALA A 143 1.92 13.20 0.48
CA ALA A 143 3.19 12.94 1.15
C ALA A 143 3.10 11.75 2.13
N GLY A 144 1.94 11.54 2.74
CA GLY A 144 1.66 10.41 3.62
C GLY A 144 1.85 9.06 2.94
N PHE A 145 1.53 8.94 1.65
CA PHE A 145 1.79 7.70 0.89
C PHE A 145 3.29 7.41 0.75
N PHE A 146 4.10 8.42 0.49
CA PHE A 146 5.56 8.26 0.46
C PHE A 146 6.10 7.87 1.83
N LEU A 147 5.73 8.62 2.87
CA LEU A 147 6.18 8.40 4.24
C LEU A 147 5.79 7.01 4.75
N SER A 148 4.58 6.54 4.49
CA SER A 148 4.13 5.22 4.93
C SER A 148 4.98 4.09 4.33
N ARG A 149 5.43 4.21 3.07
CA ARG A 149 6.32 3.24 2.43
C ARG A 149 7.74 3.31 2.98
N CYS A 150 8.22 4.50 3.33
CA CYS A 150 9.49 4.65 4.05
C CYS A 150 9.44 3.92 5.41
N LEU A 151 8.39 4.17 6.20
CA LEU A 151 8.21 3.55 7.52
C LEU A 151 8.04 2.03 7.42
N SER A 152 7.26 1.56 6.46
CA SER A 152 7.09 0.14 6.18
C SER A 152 8.41 -0.51 5.77
N GLY A 153 9.21 0.15 4.94
CA GLY A 153 10.54 -0.29 4.55
C GLY A 153 11.49 -0.40 5.72
N ILE A 154 11.55 0.62 6.57
CA ILE A 154 12.36 0.62 7.79
C ILE A 154 11.91 -0.50 8.74
N ALA A 155 10.60 -0.65 8.96
CA ALA A 155 10.05 -1.69 9.83
C ALA A 155 10.43 -3.10 9.33
N ALA A 156 10.32 -3.34 8.03
CA ALA A 156 10.68 -4.62 7.42
C ALA A 156 12.19 -4.96 7.57
N MET A 157 13.05 -3.95 7.60
CA MET A 157 14.50 -4.14 7.77
C MET A 157 14.94 -4.21 9.23
N THR A 158 14.16 -3.69 10.18
CA THR A 158 14.57 -3.55 11.59
C THR A 158 13.90 -4.56 12.50
N PHE A 159 12.66 -4.97 12.21
CA PHE A 159 11.98 -5.95 13.04
C PHE A 159 12.38 -7.38 12.67
N PRO A 160 12.52 -8.28 13.66
CA PRO A 160 12.83 -9.67 13.40
C PRO A 160 11.69 -10.32 12.64
N GLY A 161 12.01 -11.00 11.53
CA GLY A 161 11.04 -11.74 10.73
C GLY A 161 10.38 -12.87 11.52
N ALA A 162 9.10 -13.11 11.25
CA ALA A 162 8.36 -14.23 11.87
C ALA A 162 8.77 -15.60 11.29
N LYS A 163 9.35 -15.62 10.09
CA LYS A 163 9.85 -16.80 9.37
C LYS A 163 11.36 -16.67 9.15
N LYS A 164 12.06 -17.80 9.06
CA LYS A 164 13.50 -17.86 8.75
C LYS A 164 13.80 -17.90 7.24
N GLU A 165 12.80 -17.78 6.39
CA GLU A 165 12.91 -17.84 4.94
C GLU A 165 12.01 -16.76 4.32
N GLY A 166 12.48 -16.10 3.26
CA GLY A 166 11.73 -15.07 2.53
C GLY A 166 12.62 -14.02 1.88
N LEU A 167 12.03 -13.09 1.15
CA LEU A 167 12.71 -12.04 0.38
C LEU A 167 13.61 -11.11 1.25
N LEU A 168 13.37 -11.07 2.56
CA LEU A 168 14.09 -10.22 3.52
C LEU A 168 15.11 -10.99 4.37
N TYR A 169 15.41 -12.25 4.02
CA TYR A 169 16.47 -13.06 4.64
C TYR A 169 17.67 -13.23 3.73
#